data_a279a837fe562027a2d88aca342bd3cc
#
_entry.id   a279a837fe562027a2d88aca342bd3cc
#
_cell.length_a   1.000
_cell.length_b   1.000
_cell.length_c   1.000
_cell.angle_alpha   90.00
_cell.angle_beta   90.00
_cell.angle_gamma   90.00
#
_symmetry.space_group_name_H-M   'P 1'
#
loop_
_entity.id
_entity.type
_entity.pdbx_description
1 polymer ?
#
loop_
_entity_poly.entity_id
_entity_poly.type
_entity_poly.pdbx_seq_one_letter_code
_entity_poly.pdbx_strand_id
1 'polypeptide(L)'
;VTNAAVVDLGEIRASDAGRVGPKMARLGQLAADGWRVPDGYAVTASALDGWLPAAARSELARLFTAPAADHGELPELAARARALIESQPLPSWLEEAVAAAHARLSARTGWGDTLRVAVRSSAVSEDGQAASFAGQYETYLGVSGVTDVLLHIRRCWSSGFSAHALSYRRRFGGAAPVRVHDLAVGVVELVDARSAGVAFTLDPVTGDRGVCVVEGNWGFGESVVSGHVTPDHWTVDRVTGRILTARVGAKLTWATYSQDAGRVELSPLPADLAGASCLTEDEVRYICAQAAAIESAAQGVPQDVEWAVAADLPFPDSVYFLQHRPETTWDAPQAAASGSSPAGGPVADPASEPAKPAFDPVQYALRNVFKVPGT
;
A
#
# COMPACT_ATOMS: atom_id res chain seq x y z
N VAL A 1 3.87 -2.47 -30.69
CA VAL A 1 4.21 -2.07 -29.33
C VAL A 1 4.66 -3.34 -28.62
N THR A 2 5.98 -3.53 -28.47
CA THR A 2 6.55 -4.65 -27.71
C THR A 2 6.06 -4.53 -26.28
N ASN A 3 5.29 -5.51 -25.84
CA ASN A 3 4.78 -5.58 -24.47
C ASN A 3 5.94 -5.98 -23.55
N ALA A 4 6.77 -4.99 -23.15
CA ALA A 4 7.95 -5.24 -22.33
C ALA A 4 7.52 -5.87 -21.00
N ALA A 5 8.15 -6.98 -20.61
CA ALA A 5 7.86 -7.69 -19.36
C ALA A 5 8.25 -6.87 -18.12
N VAL A 6 9.24 -5.99 -18.28
CA VAL A 6 9.75 -5.11 -17.23
C VAL A 6 9.81 -3.68 -17.75
N VAL A 7 9.43 -2.70 -16.92
CA VAL A 7 9.38 -1.27 -17.25
C VAL A 7 10.03 -0.50 -16.12
N ASP A 8 11.00 0.36 -16.43
CA ASP A 8 11.65 1.23 -15.45
C ASP A 8 10.65 2.31 -14.94
N LEU A 9 10.72 2.65 -13.65
CA LEU A 9 9.75 3.56 -13.00
C LEU A 9 9.65 4.92 -13.71
N GLY A 10 10.78 5.46 -14.17
CA GLY A 10 10.81 6.73 -14.90
C GLY A 10 10.01 6.75 -16.21
N GLU A 11 9.70 5.58 -16.78
CA GLU A 11 8.91 5.42 -17.99
C GLU A 11 7.41 5.20 -17.71
N ILE A 12 7.04 4.91 -16.45
CA ILE A 12 5.66 4.62 -16.04
C ILE A 12 4.87 5.91 -15.86
N ARG A 13 3.62 5.90 -16.31
CA ARG A 13 2.64 7.00 -16.18
C ARG A 13 1.31 6.47 -15.65
N ALA A 14 0.43 7.37 -15.23
CA ALA A 14 -0.92 7.02 -14.75
C ALA A 14 -1.70 6.15 -15.75
N SER A 15 -1.51 6.36 -17.05
CA SER A 15 -2.14 5.57 -18.11
C SER A 15 -1.70 4.10 -18.16
N ASP A 16 -0.59 3.75 -17.52
CA ASP A 16 -0.08 2.37 -17.48
C ASP A 16 -0.74 1.51 -16.40
N ALA A 17 -1.74 2.02 -15.65
CA ALA A 17 -2.39 1.30 -14.56
C ALA A 17 -2.91 -0.09 -14.98
N GLY A 18 -3.41 -0.26 -16.20
CA GLY A 18 -3.83 -1.55 -16.73
C GLY A 18 -2.69 -2.54 -17.03
N ARG A 19 -1.44 -2.11 -16.93
CA ARG A 19 -0.24 -2.88 -17.25
C ARG A 19 0.65 -3.15 -16.04
N VAL A 20 0.83 -2.15 -15.18
CA VAL A 20 1.70 -2.20 -14.01
C VAL A 20 0.95 -2.11 -12.67
N GLY A 21 -0.38 -2.05 -12.73
CA GLY A 21 -1.25 -1.82 -11.59
C GLY A 21 -1.23 -0.37 -11.08
N PRO A 22 -2.27 0.05 -10.35
CA PRO A 22 -2.45 1.44 -9.94
C PRO A 22 -1.36 1.94 -8.99
N LYS A 23 -0.81 1.10 -8.10
CA LYS A 23 0.25 1.51 -7.18
C LYS A 23 1.50 1.96 -7.92
N MET A 24 1.97 1.16 -8.90
CA MET A 24 3.15 1.51 -9.68
C MET A 24 2.87 2.64 -10.67
N ALA A 25 1.68 2.69 -11.26
CA ALA A 25 1.28 3.77 -12.15
C ALA A 25 1.26 5.13 -11.45
N ARG A 26 0.70 5.19 -10.24
CA ARG A 26 0.71 6.41 -9.41
C ARG A 26 2.10 6.81 -8.98
N LEU A 27 2.93 5.85 -8.54
CA LEU A 27 4.32 6.13 -8.15
C LEU A 27 5.13 6.69 -9.33
N GLY A 28 4.99 6.10 -10.53
CA GLY A 28 5.61 6.61 -11.75
C GLY A 28 5.09 7.99 -12.15
N GLN A 29 3.80 8.28 -11.93
CA GLN A 29 3.25 9.61 -12.16
C GLN A 29 3.81 10.63 -11.18
N LEU A 30 3.91 10.31 -9.87
CA LEU A 30 4.56 11.18 -8.89
C LEU A 30 6.00 11.53 -9.31
N ALA A 31 6.77 10.51 -9.75
CA ALA A 31 8.12 10.74 -10.27
C ALA A 31 8.14 11.70 -11.47
N ALA A 32 7.21 11.52 -12.42
CA ALA A 32 7.10 12.35 -13.62
C ALA A 32 6.69 13.80 -13.30
N ASP A 33 5.90 13.99 -12.26
CA ASP A 33 5.42 15.30 -11.80
C ASP A 33 6.45 15.99 -10.88
N GLY A 34 7.61 15.34 -10.61
CA GLY A 34 8.74 15.94 -9.90
C GLY A 34 8.74 15.72 -8.39
N TRP A 35 7.84 14.88 -7.83
CA TRP A 35 7.94 14.47 -6.44
C TRP A 35 9.11 13.50 -6.22
N ARG A 36 9.71 13.60 -5.05
CA ARG A 36 10.75 12.66 -4.66
C ARG A 36 10.14 11.32 -4.28
N VAL A 37 10.41 10.31 -5.08
CA VAL A 37 9.99 8.92 -4.89
C VAL A 37 11.20 7.99 -4.95
N PRO A 38 11.16 6.79 -4.34
CA PRO A 38 12.21 5.81 -4.53
C PRO A 38 12.25 5.35 -6.01
N ASP A 39 13.44 5.12 -6.55
CA ASP A 39 13.59 4.60 -7.91
C ASP A 39 13.22 3.10 -7.96
N GLY A 40 12.94 2.58 -9.15
CA GLY A 40 12.53 1.18 -9.28
C GLY A 40 12.13 0.78 -10.69
N TYR A 41 11.45 -0.35 -10.76
CA TYR A 41 10.85 -0.88 -11.98
C TYR A 41 9.61 -1.72 -11.66
N ALA A 42 8.79 -1.99 -12.65
CA ALA A 42 7.64 -2.87 -12.54
C ALA A 42 7.78 -4.09 -13.45
N VAL A 43 7.49 -5.28 -12.93
CA VAL A 43 7.21 -6.47 -13.72
C VAL A 43 5.73 -6.45 -14.07
N THR A 44 5.42 -6.43 -15.37
CA THR A 44 4.06 -6.21 -15.86
C THR A 44 3.13 -7.39 -15.59
N ALA A 45 1.84 -7.14 -15.51
CA ALA A 45 0.84 -8.19 -15.36
C ALA A 45 0.90 -9.22 -16.52
N SER A 46 1.22 -8.77 -17.74
CA SER A 46 1.39 -9.67 -18.89
C SER A 46 2.59 -10.61 -18.78
N ALA A 47 3.59 -10.29 -17.96
CA ALA A 47 4.72 -11.21 -17.71
C ALA A 47 4.28 -12.47 -16.97
N LEU A 48 3.33 -12.36 -16.04
CA LEU A 48 2.72 -13.49 -15.36
C LEU A 48 2.01 -14.44 -16.35
N ASP A 49 1.29 -13.88 -17.33
CA ASP A 49 0.64 -14.64 -18.39
C ASP A 49 1.60 -15.41 -19.28
N GLY A 50 2.66 -14.73 -19.68
CA GLY A 50 3.70 -15.32 -20.53
C GLY A 50 4.49 -16.42 -19.81
N TRP A 51 4.53 -16.36 -18.47
CA TRP A 51 5.30 -17.30 -17.67
C TRP A 51 4.55 -18.58 -17.29
N LEU A 52 3.30 -18.47 -16.77
CA LEU A 52 2.65 -19.61 -16.14
C LEU A 52 2.29 -20.71 -17.17
N PRO A 53 2.82 -21.96 -17.02
CA PRO A 53 2.53 -23.03 -17.96
C PRO A 53 1.04 -23.35 -18.09
N ALA A 54 0.60 -23.76 -19.29
CA ALA A 54 -0.82 -24.10 -19.52
C ALA A 54 -1.35 -25.16 -18.55
N ALA A 55 -0.51 -26.14 -18.19
CA ALA A 55 -0.88 -27.18 -17.20
C ALA A 55 -1.15 -26.58 -15.82
N ALA A 56 -0.29 -25.66 -15.35
CA ALA A 56 -0.46 -24.99 -14.07
C ALA A 56 -1.72 -24.09 -14.08
N ARG A 57 -1.97 -23.36 -15.18
CA ARG A 57 -3.21 -22.57 -15.35
C ARG A 57 -4.46 -23.44 -15.30
N SER A 58 -4.44 -24.59 -15.96
CA SER A 58 -5.57 -25.54 -15.95
C SER A 58 -5.81 -26.13 -14.58
N GLU A 59 -4.74 -26.40 -13.81
CA GLU A 59 -4.86 -26.90 -12.44
C GLU A 59 -5.39 -25.81 -11.50
N LEU A 60 -4.90 -24.58 -11.60
CA LEU A 60 -5.46 -23.44 -10.86
C LEU A 60 -6.96 -23.28 -11.19
N ALA A 61 -7.33 -23.31 -12.46
CA ALA A 61 -8.74 -23.23 -12.85
C ALA A 61 -9.58 -24.35 -12.20
N ARG A 62 -9.08 -25.58 -12.18
CA ARG A 62 -9.77 -26.72 -11.52
C ARG A 62 -9.93 -26.52 -10.02
N LEU A 63 -8.92 -26.01 -9.32
CA LEU A 63 -8.98 -25.73 -7.89
C LEU A 63 -10.10 -24.74 -7.53
N PHE A 64 -10.46 -23.83 -8.46
CA PHE A 64 -11.42 -22.76 -8.22
C PHE A 64 -12.79 -22.95 -8.89
N THR A 65 -12.94 -23.93 -9.79
CA THR A 65 -14.22 -24.27 -10.43
C THR A 65 -14.96 -25.38 -9.70
N ALA A 66 -14.34 -26.06 -8.71
CA ALA A 66 -15.04 -27.03 -7.87
C ALA A 66 -16.25 -26.37 -7.19
N PRO A 67 -17.40 -27.10 -7.09
CA PRO A 67 -18.60 -26.59 -6.40
C PRO A 67 -18.18 -26.10 -5.01
N ALA A 68 -18.79 -24.98 -4.60
CA ALA A 68 -18.41 -24.20 -3.44
C ALA A 68 -17.88 -25.05 -2.29
N ALA A 69 -16.56 -25.18 -2.21
CA ALA A 69 -15.91 -25.78 -1.05
C ALA A 69 -16.36 -24.97 0.18
N ASP A 70 -16.73 -25.67 1.22
CA ASP A 70 -17.10 -25.08 2.50
C ASP A 70 -16.01 -24.08 2.94
N HIS A 71 -16.37 -23.05 3.69
CA HIS A 71 -15.39 -22.01 4.13
C HIS A 71 -14.15 -22.62 4.82
N GLY A 72 -14.25 -23.85 5.35
CA GLY A 72 -13.14 -24.60 5.94
C GLY A 72 -12.07 -25.08 4.96
N GLU A 73 -12.37 -25.25 3.67
CA GLU A 73 -11.42 -25.75 2.66
C GLU A 73 -10.60 -24.65 1.97
N LEU A 74 -10.98 -23.37 2.13
CA LEU A 74 -10.27 -22.24 1.50
C LEU A 74 -8.79 -22.13 1.85
N PRO A 75 -8.34 -22.32 3.10
CA PRO A 75 -6.92 -22.26 3.45
C PRO A 75 -6.09 -23.33 2.73
N GLU A 76 -6.62 -24.57 2.64
CA GLU A 76 -5.93 -25.67 1.95
C GLU A 76 -5.84 -25.43 0.44
N LEU A 77 -6.94 -24.97 -0.18
CA LEU A 77 -6.97 -24.61 -1.60
C LEU A 77 -5.99 -23.47 -1.91
N ALA A 78 -5.94 -22.47 -1.04
CA ALA A 78 -4.99 -21.36 -1.14
C ALA A 78 -3.54 -21.86 -1.05
N ALA A 79 -3.24 -22.70 -0.07
CA ALA A 79 -1.89 -23.27 0.10
C ALA A 79 -1.47 -24.09 -1.14
N ARG A 80 -2.36 -24.91 -1.69
CA ARG A 80 -2.09 -25.69 -2.91
C ARG A 80 -1.87 -24.81 -4.13
N ALA A 81 -2.68 -23.76 -4.31
CA ALA A 81 -2.53 -22.80 -5.40
C ALA A 81 -1.21 -22.04 -5.30
N ARG A 82 -0.84 -21.56 -4.12
CA ARG A 82 0.43 -20.89 -3.85
C ARG A 82 1.62 -21.81 -4.13
N ALA A 83 1.62 -23.03 -3.58
CA ALA A 83 2.67 -24.00 -3.81
C ALA A 83 2.84 -24.35 -5.30
N LEU A 84 1.72 -24.46 -6.03
CA LEU A 84 1.76 -24.70 -7.48
C LEU A 84 2.45 -23.57 -8.23
N ILE A 85 2.17 -22.31 -7.90
CA ILE A 85 2.79 -21.16 -8.54
C ILE A 85 4.27 -21.05 -8.15
N GLU A 86 4.58 -21.16 -6.86
CA GLU A 86 5.94 -21.00 -6.34
C GLU A 86 6.90 -22.10 -6.80
N SER A 87 6.37 -23.29 -7.14
CA SER A 87 7.17 -24.41 -7.67
C SER A 87 7.52 -24.25 -9.16
N GLN A 88 6.86 -23.37 -9.91
CA GLN A 88 7.17 -23.21 -11.33
C GLN A 88 8.51 -22.50 -11.52
N PRO A 89 9.42 -22.99 -12.38
CA PRO A 89 10.63 -22.29 -12.75
C PRO A 89 10.28 -21.01 -13.53
N LEU A 90 11.04 -19.94 -13.29
CA LEU A 90 10.93 -18.75 -14.14
C LEU A 90 11.60 -19.02 -15.48
N PRO A 91 11.07 -18.51 -16.60
CA PRO A 91 11.74 -18.64 -17.90
C PRO A 91 12.94 -17.69 -18.00
N SER A 92 13.97 -18.10 -18.73
CA SER A 92 15.23 -17.33 -18.86
C SER A 92 14.99 -15.89 -19.34
N TRP A 93 14.04 -15.68 -20.27
CA TRP A 93 13.71 -14.32 -20.74
C TRP A 93 13.25 -13.37 -19.63
N LEU A 94 12.55 -13.90 -18.61
CA LEU A 94 12.08 -13.09 -17.48
C LEU A 94 13.20 -12.87 -16.47
N GLU A 95 13.99 -13.91 -16.17
CA GLU A 95 15.15 -13.80 -15.29
C GLU A 95 16.15 -12.78 -15.83
N GLU A 96 16.46 -12.83 -17.12
CA GLU A 96 17.33 -11.87 -17.81
C GLU A 96 16.78 -10.45 -17.79
N ALA A 97 15.47 -10.28 -18.04
CA ALA A 97 14.82 -8.96 -18.02
C ALA A 97 14.85 -8.33 -16.63
N VAL A 98 14.55 -9.12 -15.57
CA VAL A 98 14.63 -8.66 -14.18
C VAL A 98 16.06 -8.37 -13.77
N ALA A 99 17.02 -9.23 -14.10
CA ALA A 99 18.43 -9.02 -13.80
C ALA A 99 18.96 -7.74 -14.44
N ALA A 100 18.63 -7.49 -15.71
CA ALA A 100 19.01 -6.27 -16.41
C ALA A 100 18.38 -5.01 -15.78
N ALA A 101 17.09 -5.06 -15.39
CA ALA A 101 16.43 -3.95 -14.73
C ALA A 101 17.02 -3.67 -13.34
N HIS A 102 17.32 -4.73 -12.57
CA HIS A 102 17.94 -4.61 -11.26
C HIS A 102 19.35 -4.01 -11.34
N ALA A 103 20.13 -4.42 -12.32
CA ALA A 103 21.47 -3.84 -12.58
C ALA A 103 21.36 -2.34 -12.95
N ARG A 104 20.39 -1.96 -13.78
CA ARG A 104 20.14 -0.54 -14.09
C ARG A 104 19.71 0.25 -12.85
N LEU A 105 18.83 -0.31 -12.02
CA LEU A 105 18.43 0.31 -10.76
C LEU A 105 19.63 0.52 -9.84
N SER A 106 20.44 -0.51 -9.62
CA SER A 106 21.66 -0.44 -8.82
C SER A 106 22.64 0.63 -9.33
N ALA A 107 22.79 0.75 -10.64
CA ALA A 107 23.65 1.77 -11.25
C ALA A 107 23.10 3.21 -11.06
N ARG A 108 21.76 3.40 -11.15
CA ARG A 108 21.14 4.72 -10.96
C ARG A 108 21.17 5.19 -9.52
N THR A 109 20.94 4.27 -8.58
CA THR A 109 20.92 4.59 -7.14
C THR A 109 22.33 4.67 -6.52
N GLY A 110 23.33 4.05 -7.16
CA GLY A 110 24.70 4.02 -6.66
C GLY A 110 24.96 3.02 -5.53
N TRP A 111 23.96 2.22 -5.13
CA TRP A 111 24.06 1.28 -4.00
C TRP A 111 24.92 0.03 -4.32
N GLY A 112 25.13 -0.30 -5.60
CA GLY A 112 25.90 -1.51 -5.98
C GLY A 112 25.31 -2.77 -5.37
N ASP A 113 26.15 -3.62 -4.79
CA ASP A 113 25.75 -4.89 -4.17
C ASP A 113 24.97 -4.71 -2.83
N THR A 114 24.94 -3.49 -2.29
CA THR A 114 24.20 -3.18 -1.05
C THR A 114 22.78 -2.75 -1.31
N LEU A 115 22.34 -2.70 -2.57
CA LEU A 115 20.97 -2.33 -2.94
C LEU A 115 19.97 -3.25 -2.27
N ARG A 116 19.08 -2.64 -1.49
CA ARG A 116 17.90 -3.27 -0.91
C ARG A 116 16.65 -2.72 -1.57
N VAL A 117 15.69 -3.58 -1.81
CA VAL A 117 14.43 -3.21 -2.47
C VAL A 117 13.22 -3.67 -1.67
N ALA A 118 12.11 -2.99 -1.89
CA ALA A 118 10.78 -3.48 -1.57
C ALA A 118 10.20 -4.16 -2.81
N VAL A 119 9.78 -5.42 -2.68
CA VAL A 119 9.05 -6.17 -3.71
C VAL A 119 7.59 -6.21 -3.32
N ARG A 120 6.73 -5.57 -4.10
CA ARG A 120 5.33 -5.31 -3.73
C ARG A 120 4.37 -5.62 -4.86
N SER A 121 3.24 -6.19 -4.53
CA SER A 121 2.15 -6.44 -5.47
C SER A 121 1.48 -5.13 -5.90
N SER A 122 1.07 -5.07 -7.17
CA SER A 122 0.30 -3.97 -7.75
C SER A 122 -0.80 -4.58 -8.63
N ALA A 123 -1.95 -4.87 -8.02
CA ALA A 123 -3.05 -5.52 -8.74
C ALA A 123 -3.80 -4.51 -9.62
N VAL A 124 -4.01 -4.85 -10.89
CA VAL A 124 -4.70 -3.99 -11.87
C VAL A 124 -6.13 -3.67 -11.42
N SER A 125 -6.77 -4.58 -10.69
CA SER A 125 -8.14 -4.46 -10.19
C SER A 125 -8.25 -3.87 -8.77
N GLU A 126 -7.15 -3.42 -8.15
CA GLU A 126 -7.10 -3.04 -6.72
C GLU A 126 -7.97 -1.81 -6.39
N ASP A 127 -8.15 -0.89 -7.33
CA ASP A 127 -8.91 0.35 -7.15
C ASP A 127 -10.29 0.34 -7.82
N GLY A 128 -10.87 -0.82 -8.08
CA GLY A 128 -12.25 -0.91 -8.57
C GLY A 128 -13.22 -0.25 -7.59
N GLN A 129 -14.15 0.59 -8.11
CA GLN A 129 -15.13 1.39 -7.33
C GLN A 129 -16.00 0.58 -6.35
N ALA A 130 -15.99 -0.74 -6.42
CA ALA A 130 -16.87 -1.59 -5.61
C ALA A 130 -16.22 -2.16 -4.34
N ALA A 131 -14.89 -2.16 -4.22
CA ALA A 131 -14.21 -2.71 -3.04
C ALA A 131 -12.70 -2.42 -3.02
N SER A 132 -12.19 -1.96 -1.89
CA SER A 132 -10.77 -1.77 -1.65
C SER A 132 -10.07 -3.10 -1.38
N PHE A 133 -9.08 -3.47 -2.21
CA PHE A 133 -8.19 -4.63 -1.99
C PHE A 133 -7.00 -4.29 -1.06
N ALA A 134 -7.06 -3.19 -0.32
CA ALA A 134 -5.98 -2.78 0.56
C ALA A 134 -5.61 -3.87 1.56
N GLY A 135 -4.32 -4.15 1.73
CA GLY A 135 -3.80 -5.14 2.68
C GLY A 135 -4.00 -6.62 2.29
N GLN A 136 -4.51 -6.92 1.08
CA GLN A 136 -4.76 -8.31 0.68
C GLN A 136 -3.56 -8.98 -0.01
N TYR A 137 -2.60 -8.20 -0.46
CA TYR A 137 -1.44 -8.66 -1.21
C TYR A 137 -0.15 -8.39 -0.43
N GLU A 138 0.83 -9.25 -0.63
CA GLU A 138 2.07 -9.24 0.13
C GLU A 138 3.06 -8.17 -0.39
N THR A 139 3.82 -7.60 0.55
CA THR A 139 4.97 -6.74 0.31
C THR A 139 6.14 -7.28 1.11
N TYR A 140 7.31 -7.36 0.49
CA TYR A 140 8.55 -7.84 1.10
C TYR A 140 9.57 -6.72 1.12
N LEU A 141 10.02 -6.34 2.30
CA LEU A 141 10.96 -5.24 2.51
C LEU A 141 12.37 -5.76 2.79
N GLY A 142 13.38 -5.10 2.25
CA GLY A 142 14.78 -5.42 2.51
C GLY A 142 15.32 -6.56 1.66
N VAL A 143 14.68 -6.86 0.53
CA VAL A 143 15.14 -7.90 -0.39
C VAL A 143 16.43 -7.46 -1.08
N SER A 144 17.46 -8.33 -1.11
CA SER A 144 18.75 -8.06 -1.70
C SER A 144 19.14 -9.10 -2.76
N GLY A 145 19.71 -8.61 -3.86
CA GLY A 145 20.21 -9.47 -4.95
C GLY A 145 19.11 -10.03 -5.84
N VAL A 146 19.48 -10.30 -7.09
CA VAL A 146 18.54 -10.72 -8.16
C VAL A 146 17.81 -12.03 -7.83
N THR A 147 18.51 -13.00 -7.23
CA THR A 147 17.92 -14.30 -6.89
C THR A 147 16.75 -14.18 -5.93
N ASP A 148 16.92 -13.36 -4.88
CA ASP A 148 15.87 -13.14 -3.90
C ASP A 148 14.75 -12.26 -4.46
N VAL A 149 15.07 -11.28 -5.30
CA VAL A 149 14.06 -10.50 -6.03
C VAL A 149 13.18 -11.41 -6.87
N LEU A 150 13.73 -12.32 -7.65
CA LEU A 150 13.00 -13.29 -8.46
C LEU A 150 12.12 -14.22 -7.60
N LEU A 151 12.64 -14.67 -6.46
CA LEU A 151 11.86 -15.44 -5.48
C LEU A 151 10.64 -14.66 -4.99
N HIS A 152 10.84 -13.39 -4.60
CA HIS A 152 9.78 -12.57 -4.03
C HIS A 152 8.77 -12.07 -5.09
N ILE A 153 9.18 -11.91 -6.36
CA ILE A 153 8.24 -11.71 -7.47
C ILE A 153 7.27 -12.90 -7.58
N ARG A 154 7.76 -14.14 -7.54
CA ARG A 154 6.88 -15.33 -7.53
C ARG A 154 5.93 -15.35 -6.32
N ARG A 155 6.45 -14.98 -5.14
CA ARG A 155 5.63 -14.89 -3.91
C ARG A 155 4.56 -13.80 -4.01
N CYS A 156 4.88 -12.64 -4.57
CA CYS A 156 3.88 -11.61 -4.86
C CYS A 156 2.78 -12.16 -5.76
N TRP A 157 3.13 -12.87 -6.83
CA TRP A 157 2.14 -13.49 -7.71
C TRP A 157 1.32 -14.57 -7.01
N SER A 158 1.94 -15.40 -6.16
CA SER A 158 1.23 -16.41 -5.39
C SER A 158 0.28 -15.82 -4.35
N SER A 159 0.57 -14.62 -3.81
CA SER A 159 -0.26 -13.94 -2.81
C SER A 159 -1.67 -13.63 -3.33
N GLY A 160 -1.82 -13.45 -4.64
CA GLY A 160 -3.13 -13.31 -5.29
C GLY A 160 -4.06 -14.51 -5.10
N PHE A 161 -3.53 -15.62 -4.60
CA PHE A 161 -4.25 -16.85 -4.28
C PHE A 161 -4.28 -17.13 -2.76
N SER A 162 -4.08 -16.14 -1.92
CA SER A 162 -4.28 -16.26 -0.47
C SER A 162 -5.76 -16.57 -0.15
N ALA A 163 -6.02 -17.24 0.99
CA ALA A 163 -7.39 -17.54 1.41
C ALA A 163 -8.25 -16.26 1.51
N HIS A 164 -7.64 -15.17 1.95
CA HIS A 164 -8.29 -13.87 2.05
C HIS A 164 -8.64 -13.29 0.66
N ALA A 165 -7.69 -13.27 -0.28
CA ALA A 165 -7.92 -12.83 -1.65
C ALA A 165 -8.99 -13.66 -2.37
N LEU A 166 -9.01 -14.97 -2.13
CA LEU A 166 -10.01 -15.90 -2.67
C LEU A 166 -11.40 -15.69 -2.07
N SER A 167 -11.49 -15.51 -0.75
CA SER A 167 -12.76 -15.21 -0.05
C SER A 167 -13.37 -13.91 -0.57
N TYR A 168 -12.53 -12.88 -0.71
CA TYR A 168 -12.96 -11.59 -1.24
C TYR A 168 -13.49 -11.69 -2.69
N ARG A 169 -12.75 -12.37 -3.58
CA ARG A 169 -13.18 -12.58 -4.97
C ARG A 169 -14.50 -13.33 -5.06
N ARG A 170 -14.72 -14.35 -4.22
CA ARG A 170 -16.00 -15.06 -4.13
C ARG A 170 -17.14 -14.15 -3.72
N ARG A 171 -16.89 -13.23 -2.78
CA ARG A 171 -17.92 -12.33 -2.26
C ARG A 171 -18.31 -11.22 -3.24
N PHE A 172 -17.34 -10.69 -3.99
CA PHE A 172 -17.52 -9.48 -4.81
C PHE A 172 -17.29 -9.69 -6.31
N GLY A 173 -16.63 -10.75 -6.74
CA GLY A 173 -16.21 -10.99 -8.11
C GLY A 173 -17.23 -11.77 -8.97
N GLY A 174 -18.34 -12.25 -8.41
CA GLY A 174 -19.29 -13.10 -9.13
C GLY A 174 -18.67 -14.41 -9.64
N ALA A 175 -19.29 -15.06 -10.63
CA ALA A 175 -18.83 -16.30 -11.27
C ALA A 175 -17.66 -16.10 -12.27
N ALA A 176 -17.01 -14.94 -12.28
CA ALA A 176 -15.88 -14.69 -13.18
C ALA A 176 -14.70 -15.60 -12.80
N PRO A 177 -14.07 -16.29 -13.76
CA PRO A 177 -12.91 -17.13 -13.50
C PRO A 177 -11.80 -16.28 -12.89
N VAL A 178 -11.06 -16.84 -11.91
CA VAL A 178 -9.87 -16.21 -11.32
C VAL A 178 -8.91 -15.87 -12.45
N ARG A 179 -8.87 -14.60 -12.83
CA ARG A 179 -7.90 -14.13 -13.81
C ARG A 179 -6.54 -14.11 -13.13
N VAL A 180 -5.63 -14.95 -13.58
CA VAL A 180 -4.23 -14.98 -13.14
C VAL A 180 -3.53 -13.67 -13.56
N HIS A 181 -4.10 -12.96 -14.52
CA HIS A 181 -3.51 -11.92 -15.36
C HIS A 181 -3.47 -10.50 -14.78
N ASP A 182 -3.95 -10.29 -13.55
CA ASP A 182 -4.18 -8.92 -13.06
C ASP A 182 -3.16 -8.46 -12.01
N LEU A 183 -2.03 -9.17 -11.85
CA LEU A 183 -1.06 -8.86 -10.80
C LEU A 183 0.31 -8.52 -11.38
N ALA A 184 0.61 -7.22 -11.44
CA ALA A 184 1.96 -6.71 -11.64
C ALA A 184 2.72 -6.69 -10.32
N VAL A 185 4.06 -6.61 -10.39
CA VAL A 185 4.93 -6.53 -9.22
C VAL A 185 5.85 -5.33 -9.35
N GLY A 186 5.81 -4.43 -8.38
CA GLY A 186 6.76 -3.35 -8.22
C GLY A 186 8.01 -3.80 -7.47
N VAL A 187 9.16 -3.40 -7.97
CA VAL A 187 10.45 -3.54 -7.30
C VAL A 187 11.02 -2.13 -7.18
N VAL A 188 11.01 -1.59 -5.96
CA VAL A 188 11.44 -0.22 -5.69
C VAL A 188 12.56 -0.19 -4.67
N GLU A 189 13.46 0.75 -4.80
CA GLU A 189 14.49 1.02 -3.80
C GLU A 189 13.89 1.12 -2.41
N LEU A 190 14.49 0.47 -1.42
CA LEU A 190 14.10 0.61 -0.03
C LEU A 190 14.79 1.84 0.56
N VAL A 191 14.05 2.89 0.79
CA VAL A 191 14.53 4.09 1.48
C VAL A 191 14.94 3.69 2.91
N ASP A 192 16.18 3.98 3.30
CA ASP A 192 16.65 3.76 4.68
C ASP A 192 15.99 4.78 5.62
N ALA A 193 14.79 4.44 6.06
CA ALA A 193 13.90 5.37 6.75
C ALA A 193 14.33 5.58 8.21
N ARG A 194 14.66 6.83 8.59
CA ARG A 194 14.70 7.26 9.99
C ARG A 194 13.30 7.22 10.62
N SER A 195 12.30 7.67 9.86
CA SER A 195 10.89 7.66 10.22
C SER A 195 10.01 7.52 8.98
N ALA A 196 8.83 6.95 9.15
CA ALA A 196 7.88 6.80 8.07
C ALA A 196 6.44 6.78 8.61
N GLY A 197 5.47 6.99 7.72
CA GLY A 197 4.08 7.02 8.11
C GLY A 197 3.13 7.37 6.97
N VAL A 198 2.01 7.97 7.34
CA VAL A 198 0.92 8.33 6.43
C VAL A 198 0.47 9.77 6.67
N ALA A 199 0.05 10.45 5.62
CA ALA A 199 -0.58 11.76 5.66
C ALA A 199 -1.93 11.69 4.96
N PHE A 200 -2.98 12.12 5.65
CA PHE A 200 -4.34 12.22 5.10
C PHE A 200 -4.63 13.68 4.79
N THR A 201 -5.12 13.96 3.60
CA THR A 201 -5.48 15.33 3.19
C THR A 201 -6.86 15.78 3.66
N LEU A 202 -7.47 15.02 4.54
CA LEU A 202 -8.62 15.35 5.37
C LEU A 202 -8.47 14.64 6.73
N ASP A 203 -9.30 15.00 7.70
CA ASP A 203 -9.40 14.21 8.93
C ASP A 203 -10.13 12.88 8.62
N PRO A 204 -9.45 11.73 8.72
CA PRO A 204 -10.05 10.44 8.36
C PRO A 204 -11.19 10.01 9.30
N VAL A 205 -11.35 10.67 10.44
CA VAL A 205 -12.41 10.39 11.43
C VAL A 205 -13.64 11.23 11.21
N THR A 206 -13.43 12.54 10.98
CA THR A 206 -14.52 13.53 10.90
C THR A 206 -14.89 13.90 9.47
N GLY A 207 -14.01 13.63 8.50
CA GLY A 207 -14.15 14.07 7.11
C GLY A 207 -13.83 15.55 6.91
N ASP A 208 -13.27 16.23 7.91
CA ASP A 208 -12.93 17.65 7.80
C ASP A 208 -11.79 17.86 6.77
N ARG A 209 -12.12 18.56 5.68
CA ARG A 209 -11.18 18.92 4.60
C ARG A 209 -10.36 20.20 4.90
N GLY A 210 -10.61 20.86 6.01
CA GLY A 210 -9.85 22.03 6.48
C GLY A 210 -8.50 21.67 7.07
N VAL A 211 -8.28 20.40 7.36
CA VAL A 211 -7.06 19.92 8.02
C VAL A 211 -6.36 18.82 7.22
N CYS A 212 -5.06 18.67 7.48
CA CYS A 212 -4.26 17.52 7.10
C CYS A 212 -3.86 16.79 8.39
N VAL A 213 -3.96 15.46 8.39
CA VAL A 213 -3.52 14.62 9.50
C VAL A 213 -2.26 13.88 9.10
N VAL A 214 -1.21 13.93 9.92
CA VAL A 214 0.03 13.17 9.73
C VAL A 214 0.19 12.20 10.88
N GLU A 215 0.47 10.94 10.56
CA GLU A 215 0.81 9.90 11.53
C GLU A 215 2.14 9.27 11.17
N GLY A 216 2.98 8.99 12.17
CA GLY A 216 4.31 8.45 11.92
C GLY A 216 4.93 7.72 13.10
N ASN A 217 5.92 6.89 12.77
CA ASN A 217 6.78 6.20 13.73
C ASN A 217 8.23 6.23 13.26
N TRP A 218 9.13 5.92 14.14
CA TRP A 218 10.53 5.64 13.81
C TRP A 218 10.65 4.39 12.94
N GLY A 219 11.64 4.39 12.05
CA GLY A 219 11.92 3.29 11.14
C GLY A 219 10.95 3.21 9.96
N PHE A 220 10.75 2.01 9.43
CA PHE A 220 9.89 1.77 8.26
C PHE A 220 8.39 1.86 8.58
N GLY A 221 7.59 2.28 7.61
CA GLY A 221 6.16 2.53 7.74
C GLY A 221 5.29 1.32 8.08
N GLU A 222 5.81 0.10 7.95
CA GLU A 222 5.06 -1.14 8.21
C GLU A 222 4.44 -1.17 9.61
N SER A 223 5.14 -0.65 10.63
CA SER A 223 4.64 -0.60 12.00
C SER A 223 3.41 0.30 12.17
N VAL A 224 3.30 1.37 11.37
CA VAL A 224 2.16 2.30 11.37
C VAL A 224 1.00 1.71 10.57
N VAL A 225 1.27 1.30 9.33
CA VAL A 225 0.25 0.79 8.40
C VAL A 225 -0.39 -0.51 8.92
N SER A 226 0.38 -1.36 9.60
CA SER A 226 -0.14 -2.60 10.21
C SER A 226 -0.89 -2.40 11.53
N GLY A 227 -0.89 -1.17 12.10
CA GLY A 227 -1.54 -0.87 13.37
C GLY A 227 -0.87 -1.49 14.59
N HIS A 228 0.41 -1.87 14.49
CA HIS A 228 1.16 -2.46 15.61
C HIS A 228 1.61 -1.45 16.66
N VAL A 229 1.54 -0.15 16.34
CA VAL A 229 1.96 0.92 17.24
C VAL A 229 0.89 2.01 17.34
N THR A 230 0.88 2.74 18.45
CA THR A 230 0.20 4.04 18.52
C THR A 230 1.18 5.09 18.00
N PRO A 231 0.98 5.60 16.76
CA PRO A 231 1.93 6.51 16.13
C PRO A 231 1.93 7.89 16.79
N ASP A 232 2.95 8.69 16.47
CA ASP A 232 2.87 10.13 16.63
C ASP A 232 1.78 10.67 15.71
N HIS A 233 1.08 11.72 16.15
CA HIS A 233 -0.07 12.26 15.45
C HIS A 233 -0.03 13.79 15.45
N TRP A 234 -0.22 14.38 14.27
CA TRP A 234 -0.34 15.83 14.07
C TRP A 234 -1.57 16.16 13.25
N THR A 235 -2.26 17.22 13.66
CA THR A 235 -3.31 17.85 12.87
C THR A 235 -2.81 19.23 12.44
N VAL A 236 -2.86 19.53 11.17
CA VAL A 236 -2.35 20.77 10.56
C VAL A 236 -3.47 21.47 9.83
N ASP A 237 -3.66 22.75 10.09
CA ASP A 237 -4.56 23.60 9.31
C ASP A 237 -4.03 23.75 7.87
N ARG A 238 -4.82 23.37 6.89
CA ARG A 238 -4.38 23.31 5.48
C ARG A 238 -4.13 24.68 4.86
N VAL A 239 -4.79 25.72 5.34
CA VAL A 239 -4.69 27.07 4.78
C VAL A 239 -3.46 27.80 5.33
N THR A 240 -3.25 27.68 6.65
CA THR A 240 -2.19 28.45 7.34
C THR A 240 -0.92 27.64 7.56
N GLY A 241 -0.95 26.32 7.42
CA GLY A 241 0.17 25.43 7.77
C GLY A 241 0.44 25.35 9.28
N ARG A 242 -0.47 25.87 10.12
CA ARG A 242 -0.33 25.85 11.58
C ARG A 242 -0.64 24.47 12.13
N ILE A 243 0.26 23.93 12.95
CA ILE A 243 0.00 22.70 13.70
C ILE A 243 -1.03 23.00 14.78
N LEU A 244 -2.19 22.38 14.69
CA LEU A 244 -3.30 22.54 15.64
C LEU A 244 -3.15 21.61 16.83
N THR A 245 -2.74 20.36 16.57
CA THR A 245 -2.43 19.36 17.60
C THR A 245 -1.14 18.62 17.27
N ALA A 246 -0.40 18.27 18.30
CA ALA A 246 0.76 17.38 18.21
C ALA A 246 0.74 16.45 19.42
N ARG A 247 0.77 15.14 19.17
CA ARG A 247 0.81 14.12 20.22
C ARG A 247 1.88 13.11 19.90
N VAL A 248 2.78 12.87 20.85
CA VAL A 248 3.74 11.78 20.78
C VAL A 248 3.05 10.50 21.22
N GLY A 249 3.03 9.50 20.38
CA GLY A 249 2.41 8.20 20.61
C GLY A 249 3.22 7.31 21.56
N ALA A 250 2.57 6.30 22.14
CA ALA A 250 3.23 5.27 22.93
C ALA A 250 3.88 4.25 21.99
N LYS A 251 5.01 4.62 21.38
CA LYS A 251 5.75 3.81 20.43
C LYS A 251 6.63 2.82 21.18
N LEU A 252 6.23 1.54 21.24
CA LEU A 252 7.00 0.49 21.90
C LEU A 252 7.87 -0.31 20.93
N THR A 253 7.52 -0.32 19.65
CA THR A 253 8.22 -1.07 18.60
C THR A 253 8.41 -0.21 17.36
N TRP A 254 9.39 -0.57 16.56
CA TRP A 254 9.65 0.00 15.26
C TRP A 254 9.99 -1.10 14.25
N ALA A 255 9.79 -0.84 12.97
CA ALA A 255 10.23 -1.73 11.91
C ALA A 255 11.63 -1.29 11.46
N THR A 256 12.60 -2.20 11.52
CA THR A 256 13.99 -1.94 11.12
C THR A 256 14.56 -3.09 10.32
N TYR A 257 15.62 -2.82 9.55
CA TYR A 257 16.32 -3.89 8.84
C TYR A 257 17.24 -4.66 9.78
N SER A 258 16.97 -5.98 9.91
CA SER A 258 17.82 -6.91 10.65
C SER A 258 18.91 -7.45 9.72
N GLN A 259 20.18 -7.19 10.03
CA GLN A 259 21.31 -7.73 9.28
C GLN A 259 21.37 -9.25 9.38
N ASP A 260 21.05 -9.80 10.56
CA ASP A 260 21.10 -11.24 10.82
C ASP A 260 19.97 -11.99 10.08
N ALA A 261 18.78 -11.41 10.04
CA ALA A 261 17.64 -12.01 9.34
C ALA A 261 17.59 -11.67 7.84
N GLY A 262 18.34 -10.67 7.36
CA GLY A 262 18.35 -10.20 5.98
C GLY A 262 17.02 -9.59 5.53
N ARG A 263 16.21 -9.06 6.45
CA ARG A 263 14.87 -8.50 6.17
C ARG A 263 14.47 -7.44 7.19
N VAL A 264 13.39 -6.73 6.90
CA VAL A 264 12.76 -5.83 7.87
C VAL A 264 11.98 -6.65 8.90
N GLU A 265 12.18 -6.33 10.18
CA GLU A 265 11.52 -6.95 11.32
C GLU A 265 11.06 -5.90 12.33
N LEU A 266 10.02 -6.25 13.10
CA LEU A 266 9.61 -5.47 14.26
C LEU A 266 10.56 -5.75 15.43
N SER A 267 11.11 -4.68 16.00
CA SER A 267 12.02 -4.73 17.15
C SER A 267 11.55 -3.77 18.25
N PRO A 268 11.93 -3.96 19.50
CA PRO A 268 11.69 -2.97 20.55
C PRO A 268 12.33 -1.63 20.18
N LEU A 269 11.57 -0.54 20.32
CA LEU A 269 12.10 0.81 20.12
C LEU A 269 13.08 1.17 21.24
N PRO A 270 14.25 1.78 20.94
CA PRO A 270 15.14 2.33 21.94
C PRO A 270 14.42 3.31 22.88
N ALA A 271 14.70 3.22 24.18
CA ALA A 271 13.97 3.95 25.22
C ALA A 271 14.05 5.48 25.09
N ASP A 272 15.16 5.99 24.54
CA ASP A 272 15.37 7.41 24.24
C ASP A 272 14.51 7.92 23.09
N LEU A 273 14.10 7.06 22.18
CA LEU A 273 13.21 7.38 21.07
C LEU A 273 11.73 7.24 21.42
N ALA A 274 11.37 6.43 22.40
CA ALA A 274 9.97 6.13 22.73
C ALA A 274 9.16 7.38 23.10
N GLY A 275 9.77 8.34 23.80
CA GLY A 275 9.16 9.61 24.19
C GLY A 275 9.46 10.79 23.25
N ALA A 276 10.23 10.56 22.19
CA ALA A 276 10.62 11.60 21.25
C ALA A 276 9.71 11.61 20.02
N SER A 277 9.44 12.81 19.48
CA SER A 277 8.72 12.98 18.21
C SER A 277 9.56 12.44 17.06
N CYS A 278 8.99 11.61 16.20
CA CYS A 278 9.69 11.04 15.04
C CYS A 278 9.86 12.05 13.87
N LEU A 279 9.17 13.18 13.92
CA LEU A 279 9.29 14.29 12.96
C LEU A 279 9.54 15.62 13.68
N THR A 280 10.22 16.52 13.02
CA THR A 280 10.26 17.94 13.36
C THR A 280 8.99 18.65 12.86
N GLU A 281 8.68 19.82 13.40
CA GLU A 281 7.54 20.62 12.94
C GLU A 281 7.64 21.02 11.45
N ASP A 282 8.86 21.30 10.97
CA ASP A 282 9.08 21.67 9.58
C ASP A 282 8.84 20.49 8.63
N GLU A 283 9.24 19.28 9.03
CA GLU A 283 8.93 18.06 8.28
C GLU A 283 7.42 17.80 8.24
N VAL A 284 6.71 17.96 9.35
CA VAL A 284 5.24 17.83 9.40
C VAL A 284 4.57 18.82 8.44
N ARG A 285 4.95 20.10 8.49
CA ARG A 285 4.39 21.13 7.59
C ARG A 285 4.69 20.83 6.13
N TYR A 286 5.92 20.40 5.83
CA TYR A 286 6.33 20.05 4.49
C TYR A 286 5.53 18.86 3.95
N ILE A 287 5.43 17.76 4.72
CA ILE A 287 4.64 16.57 4.33
C ILE A 287 3.19 16.95 4.05
N CYS A 288 2.56 17.75 4.93
CA CYS A 288 1.20 18.24 4.71
C CYS A 288 1.06 19.07 3.43
N ALA A 289 2.00 19.99 3.18
CA ALA A 289 1.97 20.84 1.98
C ALA A 289 2.12 20.00 0.71
N GLN A 290 3.02 19.02 0.72
CA GLN A 290 3.20 18.11 -0.41
C GLN A 290 1.99 17.19 -0.62
N ALA A 291 1.40 16.64 0.45
CA ALA A 291 0.18 15.84 0.35
C ALA A 291 -0.98 16.65 -0.26
N ALA A 292 -1.14 17.92 0.13
CA ALA A 292 -2.13 18.82 -0.47
C ALA A 292 -1.85 19.11 -1.96
N ALA A 293 -0.58 19.21 -2.35
CA ALA A 293 -0.19 19.35 -3.75
C ALA A 293 -0.49 18.07 -4.56
N ILE A 294 -0.25 16.89 -3.99
CA ILE A 294 -0.61 15.59 -4.58
C ILE A 294 -2.14 15.49 -4.76
N GLU A 295 -2.93 15.89 -3.75
CA GLU A 295 -4.39 15.97 -3.88
C GLU A 295 -4.82 16.89 -5.03
N SER A 296 -4.18 18.06 -5.15
CA SER A 296 -4.48 18.99 -6.23
C SER A 296 -4.16 18.40 -7.61
N ALA A 297 -3.04 17.70 -7.75
CA ALA A 297 -2.70 16.95 -8.97
C ALA A 297 -3.68 15.78 -9.24
N ALA A 298 -4.25 15.20 -8.19
CA ALA A 298 -5.29 14.18 -8.25
C ALA A 298 -6.72 14.78 -8.38
N GLN A 299 -6.84 15.98 -8.97
CA GLN A 299 -8.11 16.66 -9.24
C GLN A 299 -8.93 17.02 -7.99
N GLY A 300 -8.26 17.23 -6.86
CA GLY A 300 -8.90 17.61 -5.59
C GLY A 300 -9.60 16.47 -4.86
N VAL A 301 -9.37 15.23 -5.29
CA VAL A 301 -9.82 14.05 -4.56
C VAL A 301 -8.93 13.86 -3.34
N PRO A 302 -9.48 13.77 -2.12
CA PRO A 302 -8.69 13.56 -0.91
C PRO A 302 -7.80 12.33 -1.02
N GLN A 303 -6.61 12.43 -0.45
CA GLN A 303 -5.56 11.42 -0.58
C GLN A 303 -5.09 10.89 0.78
N ASP A 304 -4.75 9.62 0.77
CA ASP A 304 -3.94 8.90 1.74
C ASP A 304 -2.55 8.76 1.12
N VAL A 305 -1.53 9.37 1.73
CA VAL A 305 -0.17 9.51 1.18
C VAL A 305 0.84 8.87 2.13
N GLU A 306 1.48 7.79 1.71
CA GLU A 306 2.58 7.16 2.45
C GLU A 306 3.88 7.93 2.21
N TRP A 307 4.61 8.22 3.28
CA TRP A 307 5.86 8.97 3.25
C TRP A 307 6.96 8.28 4.07
N ALA A 308 8.21 8.61 3.76
CA ALA A 308 9.39 8.26 4.56
C ALA A 308 10.37 9.43 4.61
N VAL A 309 11.08 9.54 5.72
CA VAL A 309 12.21 10.46 5.88
C VAL A 309 13.49 9.63 5.95
N ALA A 310 14.34 9.76 4.94
CA ALA A 310 15.62 9.06 4.87
C ALA A 310 16.57 9.52 5.99
N ALA A 311 17.36 8.58 6.50
CA ALA A 311 18.28 8.83 7.61
C ALA A 311 19.54 9.60 7.20
N ASP A 312 19.94 9.47 5.94
CA ASP A 312 21.24 9.89 5.40
C ASP A 312 21.21 11.19 4.58
N LEU A 313 20.02 11.78 4.42
CA LEU A 313 19.83 12.98 3.61
C LEU A 313 19.36 14.17 4.45
N PRO A 314 19.76 15.40 4.08
CA PRO A 314 19.27 16.61 4.74
C PRO A 314 17.82 16.90 4.31
N PHE A 315 17.05 17.53 5.20
CA PHE A 315 15.76 18.10 4.87
C PHE A 315 15.92 19.30 3.90
N PRO A 316 15.04 19.46 2.89
CA PRO A 316 13.84 18.67 2.60
C PRO A 316 14.10 17.43 1.70
N ASP A 317 15.30 17.22 1.21
CA ASP A 317 15.67 16.14 0.30
C ASP A 317 15.55 14.74 0.93
N SER A 318 15.45 14.65 2.26
CA SER A 318 15.21 13.41 2.97
C SER A 318 13.78 12.88 2.84
N VAL A 319 12.80 13.70 2.44
CA VAL A 319 11.39 13.28 2.41
C VAL A 319 11.05 12.61 1.08
N TYR A 320 10.61 11.36 1.15
CA TYR A 320 10.14 10.55 0.02
C TYR A 320 8.65 10.28 0.11
N PHE A 321 7.96 10.24 -1.04
CA PHE A 321 6.58 9.81 -1.17
C PHE A 321 6.56 8.40 -1.77
N LEU A 322 6.01 7.44 -1.02
CA LEU A 322 6.12 6.00 -1.33
C LEU A 322 4.90 5.48 -2.07
N GLN A 323 3.74 6.06 -1.81
CA GLN A 323 2.46 5.72 -2.40
C GLN A 323 1.45 6.82 -2.13
N HIS A 324 0.47 6.99 -3.03
CA HIS A 324 -0.76 7.70 -2.71
C HIS A 324 -1.98 6.96 -3.25
N ARG A 325 -3.11 7.16 -2.62
CA ARG A 325 -4.40 6.62 -3.07
C ARG A 325 -5.55 7.56 -2.70
N PRO A 326 -6.66 7.55 -3.47
CA PRO A 326 -7.88 8.24 -3.07
C PRO A 326 -8.36 7.74 -1.71
N GLU A 327 -8.75 8.66 -0.84
CA GLU A 327 -9.52 8.34 0.34
C GLU A 327 -10.97 8.07 -0.07
N THR A 328 -11.50 6.90 0.26
CA THR A 328 -12.80 6.43 -0.26
C THR A 328 -13.91 6.38 0.77
N THR A 329 -13.61 6.64 2.05
CA THR A 329 -14.59 6.55 3.13
C THR A 329 -15.58 7.72 3.10
N TRP A 330 -15.08 8.91 2.73
CA TRP A 330 -15.84 10.15 2.76
C TRP A 330 -16.31 10.64 1.39
N ASP A 331 -15.77 10.09 0.30
CA ASP A 331 -16.13 10.44 -1.07
C ASP A 331 -17.19 9.52 -1.71
N ALA A 332 -17.80 8.61 -0.97
CA ALA A 332 -18.96 7.90 -1.47
C ALA A 332 -20.03 8.94 -1.85
N PRO A 333 -20.52 8.98 -3.12
CA PRO A 333 -21.61 9.88 -3.47
C PRO A 333 -22.76 9.60 -2.49
N GLN A 334 -23.18 10.58 -1.72
CA GLN A 334 -24.45 10.52 -1.01
C GLN A 334 -25.49 10.24 -2.08
N ALA A 335 -25.97 9.00 -2.13
CA ALA A 335 -27.11 8.64 -2.95
C ALA A 335 -28.19 9.63 -2.58
N ALA A 336 -28.55 10.50 -3.53
CA ALA A 336 -29.52 11.54 -3.37
C ALA A 336 -30.76 10.95 -2.70
N ALA A 337 -30.98 11.32 -1.45
CA ALA A 337 -32.23 11.07 -0.74
C ALA A 337 -33.31 11.94 -1.39
N SER A 338 -33.73 11.59 -2.60
CA SER A 338 -34.98 12.04 -3.22
C SER A 338 -36.07 11.06 -2.80
N GLY A 339 -36.66 11.32 -1.69
CA GLY A 339 -37.77 10.52 -1.17
C GLY A 339 -38.56 11.34 -0.17
N SER A 340 -39.51 12.12 -0.67
CA SER A 340 -40.80 12.56 -0.04
C SER A 340 -40.93 12.30 1.46
N SER A 341 -40.93 13.39 2.23
CA SER A 341 -41.49 13.43 3.59
C SER A 341 -42.95 12.96 3.64
N PRO A 342 -43.33 12.11 4.59
CA PRO A 342 -44.67 12.18 5.19
C PRO A 342 -44.64 13.00 6.46
N ALA A 343 -45.64 13.84 6.61
CA ALA A 343 -45.84 14.75 7.67
C ALA A 343 -46.13 14.05 9.03
N GLY A 344 -45.62 14.67 10.12
CA GLY A 344 -46.27 14.69 11.42
C GLY A 344 -45.99 13.53 12.37
N GLY A 345 -44.96 13.66 13.20
CA GLY A 345 -44.79 12.94 14.47
C GLY A 345 -44.03 13.81 15.47
N PRO A 346 -44.25 13.67 16.81
CA PRO A 346 -43.87 14.67 17.79
C PRO A 346 -42.37 14.79 18.02
N VAL A 347 -41.94 16.04 18.23
CA VAL A 347 -40.58 16.48 18.53
C VAL A 347 -40.10 15.80 19.82
N ALA A 348 -39.01 14.99 19.71
CA ALA A 348 -38.29 14.45 20.86
C ALA A 348 -37.19 15.43 21.30
N ASP A 349 -37.02 15.51 22.62
CA ASP A 349 -36.13 16.36 23.40
C ASP A 349 -34.65 16.17 23.04
N PRO A 350 -33.82 17.23 22.85
CA PRO A 350 -32.42 17.11 22.37
C PRO A 350 -31.38 16.78 23.45
N ALA A 351 -31.72 16.01 24.50
CA ALA A 351 -30.85 15.78 25.65
C ALA A 351 -30.36 14.34 25.87
N SER A 352 -30.21 13.54 24.84
CA SER A 352 -29.57 12.21 24.97
C SER A 352 -28.95 11.67 23.69
N GLU A 353 -27.96 12.36 23.14
CA GLU A 353 -27.01 11.67 22.21
C GLU A 353 -25.99 10.90 23.06
N PRO A 354 -25.82 9.58 22.84
CA PRO A 354 -24.73 8.83 23.47
C PRO A 354 -23.41 9.38 22.93
N ALA A 355 -22.45 9.64 23.85
CA ALA A 355 -21.10 10.07 23.50
C ALA A 355 -20.52 9.15 22.40
N LYS A 356 -20.12 9.73 21.27
CA LYS A 356 -19.43 9.00 20.22
C LYS A 356 -18.21 8.32 20.82
N PRO A 357 -17.96 7.03 20.53
CA PRO A 357 -16.77 6.33 21.04
C PRO A 357 -15.50 7.08 20.62
N ALA A 358 -14.54 7.16 21.54
CA ALA A 358 -13.23 7.75 21.25
C ALA A 358 -12.61 7.03 20.03
N PHE A 359 -12.02 7.82 19.12
CA PHE A 359 -11.32 7.28 17.96
C PHE A 359 -10.21 6.34 18.40
N ASP A 360 -10.25 5.13 17.87
CA ASP A 360 -9.21 4.13 18.01
C ASP A 360 -8.50 3.97 16.64
N PRO A 361 -7.25 4.47 16.50
CA PRO A 361 -6.49 4.39 15.25
C PRO A 361 -6.30 2.95 14.78
N VAL A 362 -6.17 2.01 15.71
CA VAL A 362 -6.05 0.58 15.44
C VAL A 362 -7.33 0.04 14.84
N GLN A 363 -8.48 0.41 15.40
CA GLN A 363 -9.80 0.03 14.88
C GLN A 363 -10.09 0.66 13.52
N TYR A 364 -9.63 1.89 13.28
CA TYR A 364 -9.75 2.55 11.99
C TYR A 364 -8.88 1.85 10.94
N ALA A 365 -7.60 1.58 11.26
CA ALA A 365 -6.69 0.84 10.40
C ALA A 365 -7.23 -0.57 10.09
N LEU A 366 -7.73 -1.29 11.09
CA LEU A 366 -8.33 -2.62 10.90
C LEU A 366 -9.60 -2.58 10.04
N ARG A 367 -10.43 -1.55 10.14
CA ARG A 367 -11.68 -1.44 9.38
C ARG A 367 -11.50 -0.92 7.96
N ASN A 368 -10.56 -0.01 7.73
CA ASN A 368 -10.44 0.73 6.48
C ASN A 368 -9.16 0.40 5.70
N VAL A 369 -8.08 0.06 6.38
CA VAL A 369 -6.82 -0.35 5.75
C VAL A 369 -6.75 -1.87 5.64
N PHE A 370 -7.16 -2.60 6.66
CA PHE A 370 -7.06 -4.05 6.73
C PHE A 370 -8.39 -4.80 6.61
N LYS A 371 -9.55 -4.12 6.76
CA LYS A 371 -10.89 -4.73 6.72
C LYS A 371 -10.90 -6.19 7.18
N VAL A 372 -10.56 -6.42 8.46
CA VAL A 372 -10.77 -7.73 9.08
C VAL A 372 -12.28 -7.93 9.23
N PRO A 373 -12.90 -8.94 8.60
CA PRO A 373 -14.32 -9.19 8.77
C PRO A 373 -14.57 -9.77 10.17
N GLY A 374 -15.37 -9.10 10.96
CA GLY A 374 -16.03 -9.69 12.10
C GLY A 374 -15.22 -9.71 13.40
N THR A 375 -15.22 -8.62 14.13
CA THR A 375 -15.35 -8.60 15.59
C THR A 375 -16.56 -7.75 15.96
#